data_c22d65b3fb51b4f3548246156ca72b40
#
_entry.id   c22d65b3fb51b4f3548246156ca72b40
#
_cell.length_a   1.000
_cell.length_b   1.000
_cell.length_c   1.000
_cell.angle_alpha   90.00
_cell.angle_beta   90.00
_cell.angle_gamma   90.00
#
_symmetry.space_group_name_H-M   'P 1'
#
loop_
_entity.id
_entity.type
_entity.pdbx_description
1 polymer ?
#
loop_
_entity_poly.entity_id
_entity_poly.type
_entity_poly.pdbx_seq_one_letter_code
_entity_poly.pdbx_strand_id
1 'polypeptide(L)'
;LIRRDFSRCIQCGRCIAACNEVQVASAIPYPYGRREERSNAPTGWYPVPDYDKCVYCGECVQACPTGALQDKKACVIDLDKPLKKVRTTCSYCGVGCQIHLHVQDDRVVKVTGVEDAIPNRGRLCVKGRFGYDFIHSDDRLTVPLIKENGSFREASWDEALDLVGRRFSEIKEQHGGDSMACLTSARVSNEENYLMQKLARGGFGTNNIDHCARL
;
A
#
# COMPACT_ATOMS: atom_id res chain seq x y z
N LEU A 1 7.32 -6.03 11.08
CA LEU A 1 5.93 -5.79 10.71
C LEU A 1 4.95 -6.68 11.50
N ILE A 2 5.32 -7.94 11.78
CA ILE A 2 4.45 -8.93 12.46
C ILE A 2 5.05 -9.28 13.81
N ARG A 3 4.29 -9.04 14.88
CA ARG A 3 4.58 -9.51 16.24
C ARG A 3 4.06 -10.93 16.39
N ARG A 4 4.81 -11.78 17.09
CA ARG A 4 4.45 -13.16 17.39
C ARG A 4 4.41 -13.37 18.89
N ASP A 5 3.28 -13.90 19.38
CA ASP A 5 3.08 -14.28 20.77
C ASP A 5 2.51 -15.71 20.78
N PHE A 6 3.40 -16.66 20.78
CA PHE A 6 3.01 -18.07 20.67
C PHE A 6 2.34 -18.64 21.93
N SER A 7 2.37 -17.91 23.07
CA SER A 7 1.58 -18.28 24.24
C SER A 7 0.06 -18.26 23.96
N ARG A 8 -0.36 -17.49 22.93
CA ARG A 8 -1.75 -17.40 22.45
C ARG A 8 -2.05 -18.37 21.32
N CYS A 9 -1.08 -19.15 20.87
CA CYS A 9 -1.24 -20.01 19.69
C CYS A 9 -1.99 -21.30 20.07
N ILE A 10 -3.16 -21.51 19.48
CA ILE A 10 -3.96 -22.72 19.63
C ILE A 10 -3.67 -23.77 18.55
N GLN A 11 -2.62 -23.58 17.76
CA GLN A 11 -2.17 -24.51 16.70
C GLN A 11 -3.24 -24.85 15.64
N CYS A 12 -4.18 -23.96 15.38
CA CYS A 12 -5.33 -24.18 14.48
C CYS A 12 -4.95 -24.27 12.98
N GLY A 13 -3.72 -23.97 12.58
CA GLY A 13 -3.25 -24.06 11.20
C GLY A 13 -3.75 -22.98 10.23
N ARG A 14 -4.63 -22.06 10.64
CA ARG A 14 -5.22 -21.03 9.74
C ARG A 14 -4.17 -20.15 9.08
N CYS A 15 -3.11 -19.77 9.80
CA CYS A 15 -2.01 -18.96 9.26
C CYS A 15 -1.21 -19.71 8.20
N ILE A 16 -1.10 -21.04 8.34
CA ILE A 16 -0.44 -21.92 7.35
C ILE A 16 -1.27 -21.92 6.07
N ALA A 17 -2.58 -22.20 6.18
CA ALA A 17 -3.49 -22.18 5.05
C ALA A 17 -3.51 -20.81 4.35
N ALA A 18 -3.56 -19.71 5.12
CA ALA A 18 -3.50 -18.37 4.56
C ALA A 18 -2.20 -18.11 3.78
N CYS A 19 -1.06 -18.62 4.26
CA CYS A 19 0.22 -18.48 3.58
C CYS A 19 0.34 -19.34 2.33
N ASN A 20 -0.11 -20.60 2.41
CA ASN A 20 0.14 -21.60 1.35
C ASN A 20 -0.98 -21.66 0.30
N GLU A 21 -2.24 -21.41 0.68
CA GLU A 21 -3.40 -21.60 -0.22
C GLU A 21 -3.99 -20.28 -0.69
N VAL A 22 -3.89 -19.22 0.13
CA VAL A 22 -4.46 -17.91 -0.20
C VAL A 22 -3.40 -17.02 -0.85
N GLN A 23 -2.26 -16.83 -0.17
CA GLN A 23 -1.16 -15.99 -0.67
C GLN A 23 -0.23 -16.75 -1.62
N VAL A 24 -0.18 -18.08 -1.51
CA VAL A 24 0.67 -18.99 -2.29
C VAL A 24 2.18 -18.68 -2.15
N ALA A 25 2.56 -18.07 -1.02
CA ALA A 25 3.97 -17.76 -0.74
C ALA A 25 4.75 -18.97 -0.19
N SER A 26 4.02 -19.95 0.37
CA SER A 26 4.60 -21.17 0.96
C SER A 26 5.73 -20.91 1.96
N ALA A 27 5.65 -19.77 2.67
CA ALA A 27 6.65 -19.37 3.63
C ALA A 27 6.45 -20.01 5.01
N ILE A 28 5.22 -20.39 5.38
CA ILE A 28 4.96 -21.08 6.64
C ILE A 28 4.80 -22.57 6.33
N PRO A 29 5.77 -23.42 6.73
CA PRO A 29 5.70 -24.86 6.43
C PRO A 29 4.55 -25.52 7.17
N TYR A 30 4.03 -26.61 6.60
CA TYR A 30 3.16 -27.51 7.33
C TYR A 30 3.97 -28.33 8.34
N PRO A 31 3.38 -28.66 9.51
CA PRO A 31 3.99 -29.66 10.39
C PRO A 31 4.22 -30.95 9.59
N TYR A 32 5.37 -31.60 9.80
CA TYR A 32 5.75 -32.82 9.08
C TYR A 32 5.77 -32.75 7.54
N GLY A 33 5.65 -31.51 6.97
CA GLY A 33 5.68 -31.31 5.52
C GLY A 33 4.40 -31.71 4.76
N ARG A 34 3.34 -32.10 5.45
CA ARG A 34 2.09 -32.59 4.83
C ARG A 34 0.88 -31.71 5.20
N ARG A 35 0.03 -31.50 4.21
CA ARG A 35 -1.20 -30.70 4.36
C ARG A 35 -2.25 -31.40 5.24
N GLU A 36 -2.34 -32.71 5.15
CA GLU A 36 -3.32 -33.54 5.88
C GLU A 36 -3.03 -33.61 7.39
N GLU A 37 -1.81 -33.28 7.81
CA GLU A 37 -1.35 -33.40 9.19
C GLU A 37 -1.54 -32.11 10.03
N ARG A 38 -2.38 -31.17 9.58
CA ARG A 38 -2.60 -29.89 10.25
C ARG A 38 -3.08 -30.00 11.70
N SER A 39 -3.93 -30.99 11.96
CA SER A 39 -4.53 -31.24 13.28
C SER A 39 -3.60 -31.95 14.25
N ASN A 40 -2.48 -32.49 13.76
CA ASN A 40 -1.56 -33.33 14.52
C ASN A 40 -0.18 -32.65 14.68
N ALA A 41 -0.14 -31.31 14.74
CA ALA A 41 1.12 -30.61 14.98
C ALA A 41 1.75 -31.07 16.30
N PRO A 42 3.07 -31.35 16.33
CA PRO A 42 3.74 -31.78 17.57
C PRO A 42 3.57 -30.75 18.65
N THR A 43 3.50 -31.22 19.88
CA THR A 43 3.53 -30.32 21.05
C THR A 43 4.76 -29.41 20.98
N GLY A 44 4.53 -28.10 21.07
CA GLY A 44 5.61 -27.10 20.97
C GLY A 44 5.98 -26.66 19.53
N TRP A 45 5.30 -27.19 18.50
CA TRP A 45 5.48 -26.65 17.14
C TRP A 45 4.74 -25.32 16.97
N TYR A 46 5.40 -24.36 16.35
CA TYR A 46 4.83 -23.05 16.06
C TYR A 46 5.05 -22.64 14.59
N PRO A 47 4.11 -21.89 14.00
CA PRO A 47 4.16 -21.51 12.58
C PRO A 47 5.16 -20.37 12.33
N VAL A 48 6.44 -20.70 12.40
CA VAL A 48 7.53 -19.76 12.07
C VAL A 48 7.75 -19.76 10.55
N PRO A 49 7.72 -18.59 9.88
CA PRO A 49 7.94 -18.54 8.46
C PRO A 49 9.41 -18.70 8.09
N ASP A 50 9.64 -19.26 6.92
CA ASP A 50 10.87 -19.10 6.17
C ASP A 50 10.91 -17.63 5.67
N TYR A 51 11.83 -16.85 6.19
CA TYR A 51 11.90 -15.41 5.91
C TYR A 51 12.38 -15.09 4.50
N ASP A 52 13.08 -16.00 3.83
CA ASP A 52 13.52 -15.83 2.45
C ASP A 52 12.34 -15.94 1.47
N LYS A 53 11.30 -16.71 1.85
CA LYS A 53 10.06 -16.85 1.09
C LYS A 53 8.95 -15.89 1.51
N CYS A 54 9.07 -15.31 2.69
CA CYS A 54 8.02 -14.47 3.27
C CYS A 54 7.90 -13.13 2.54
N VAL A 55 6.77 -12.89 1.89
CA VAL A 55 6.46 -11.62 1.20
C VAL A 55 5.81 -10.56 2.12
N TYR A 56 5.75 -10.82 3.41
CA TYR A 56 5.21 -9.92 4.44
C TYR A 56 3.79 -9.39 4.16
N CYS A 57 2.95 -10.15 3.46
CA CYS A 57 1.59 -9.73 3.11
C CYS A 57 0.65 -9.55 4.31
N GLY A 58 0.92 -10.22 5.44
CA GLY A 58 0.11 -10.15 6.65
C GLY A 58 -1.17 -11.00 6.62
N GLU A 59 -1.38 -11.86 5.62
CA GLU A 59 -2.54 -12.77 5.58
C GLU A 59 -2.59 -13.70 6.79
N CYS A 60 -1.44 -14.15 7.28
CA CYS A 60 -1.33 -14.95 8.50
C CYS A 60 -1.80 -14.19 9.76
N VAL A 61 -1.62 -12.87 9.80
CA VAL A 61 -2.12 -12.01 10.88
C VAL A 61 -3.64 -11.91 10.81
N GLN A 62 -4.19 -11.69 9.63
CA GLN A 62 -5.64 -11.57 9.43
C GLN A 62 -6.36 -12.89 9.72
N ALA A 63 -5.74 -14.03 9.41
CA ALA A 63 -6.30 -15.36 9.65
C ALA A 63 -6.19 -15.83 11.11
N CYS A 64 -5.36 -15.17 11.95
CA CYS A 64 -5.12 -15.61 13.31
C CYS A 64 -6.30 -15.26 14.25
N PRO A 65 -7.04 -16.24 14.82
CA PRO A 65 -8.21 -15.95 15.64
C PRO A 65 -7.88 -15.49 17.06
N THR A 66 -6.68 -15.81 17.55
CA THR A 66 -6.30 -15.58 18.95
C THR A 66 -5.34 -14.41 19.13
N GLY A 67 -4.91 -13.76 18.02
CA GLY A 67 -3.90 -12.72 18.09
C GLY A 67 -2.49 -13.22 18.43
N ALA A 68 -2.20 -14.51 18.24
CA ALA A 68 -0.83 -15.04 18.32
C ALA A 68 0.08 -14.39 17.25
N LEU A 69 -0.49 -13.99 16.11
CA LEU A 69 0.13 -13.19 15.09
C LEU A 69 -0.58 -11.84 15.03
N GLN A 70 0.15 -10.75 15.20
CA GLN A 70 -0.40 -9.41 15.30
C GLN A 70 0.33 -8.45 14.36
N ASP A 71 -0.39 -7.47 13.84
CA ASP A 71 0.20 -6.30 13.21
C ASP A 71 0.95 -5.49 14.30
N LYS A 72 2.27 -5.38 14.17
CA LYS A 72 3.10 -4.68 15.16
C LYS A 72 2.72 -3.19 15.27
N LYS A 73 2.29 -2.56 14.18
CA LYS A 73 1.87 -1.16 14.17
C LYS A 73 0.53 -0.96 14.87
N ALA A 74 -0.39 -1.91 14.72
CA ALA A 74 -1.70 -1.86 15.36
C ALA A 74 -1.67 -2.13 16.89
N CYS A 75 -0.53 -2.50 17.45
CA CYS A 75 -0.39 -2.68 18.90
C CYS A 75 -0.49 -1.36 19.71
N VAL A 76 -0.53 -0.21 19.02
CA VAL A 76 -0.71 1.13 19.65
C VAL A 76 -2.18 1.55 19.76
N ILE A 77 -3.12 0.75 19.24
CA ILE A 77 -4.56 1.04 19.33
C ILE A 77 -5.00 1.03 20.79
N ASP A 78 -5.58 2.14 21.22
CA ASP A 78 -6.22 2.27 22.52
C ASP A 78 -7.65 1.73 22.42
N LEU A 79 -7.96 0.67 23.17
CA LEU A 79 -9.26 0.00 23.10
C LEU A 79 -10.38 0.80 23.77
N ASP A 80 -10.04 1.77 24.61
CA ASP A 80 -10.99 2.62 25.32
C ASP A 80 -11.43 3.84 24.47
N LYS A 81 -10.79 4.05 23.33
CA LYS A 81 -11.09 5.14 22.42
C LYS A 81 -11.82 4.67 21.15
N PRO A 82 -12.66 5.54 20.55
CA PRO A 82 -13.34 5.21 19.31
C PRO A 82 -12.34 5.00 18.18
N LEU A 83 -12.57 3.95 17.39
CA LEU A 83 -11.82 3.62 16.21
C LEU A 83 -12.68 3.83 14.96
N LYS A 84 -12.41 4.89 14.20
CA LYS A 84 -13.11 5.19 12.95
C LYS A 84 -12.60 4.29 11.83
N LYS A 85 -13.50 3.70 11.05
CA LYS A 85 -13.18 2.86 9.90
C LYS A 85 -13.61 3.57 8.62
N VAL A 86 -12.64 3.90 7.75
CA VAL A 86 -12.87 4.63 6.50
C VAL A 86 -12.52 3.73 5.32
N ARG A 87 -13.48 3.49 4.43
CA ARG A 87 -13.25 2.75 3.18
C ARG A 87 -12.63 3.66 2.13
N THR A 88 -11.58 3.19 1.46
CA THR A 88 -10.91 3.89 0.36
C THR A 88 -10.19 2.92 -0.57
N THR A 89 -9.59 3.45 -1.63
CA THR A 89 -8.77 2.69 -2.57
C THR A 89 -7.29 2.82 -2.17
N CYS A 90 -6.54 1.72 -2.28
CA CYS A 90 -5.11 1.71 -2.08
C CYS A 90 -4.40 2.52 -3.17
N SER A 91 -3.53 3.44 -2.79
CA SER A 91 -2.82 4.36 -3.70
C SER A 91 -1.52 3.81 -4.29
N TYR A 92 -1.17 2.53 -4.03
CA TYR A 92 0.15 2.02 -4.40
C TYR A 92 0.28 1.49 -5.83
N CYS A 93 -0.81 1.03 -6.44
CA CYS A 93 -0.76 0.53 -7.83
C CYS A 93 -2.15 0.40 -8.45
N GLY A 94 -2.18 0.17 -9.76
CA GLY A 94 -3.39 0.06 -10.57
C GLY A 94 -4.27 -1.18 -10.29
N VAL A 95 -3.91 -2.05 -9.34
CA VAL A 95 -4.80 -3.14 -8.89
C VAL A 95 -6.07 -2.59 -8.25
N GLY A 96 -6.00 -1.40 -7.63
CA GLY A 96 -7.18 -0.72 -7.06
C GLY A 96 -7.78 -1.43 -5.84
N CYS A 97 -6.95 -2.10 -5.04
CA CYS A 97 -7.40 -2.78 -3.83
C CYS A 97 -8.20 -1.86 -2.93
N GLN A 98 -9.39 -2.32 -2.51
CA GLN A 98 -10.20 -1.60 -1.54
C GLN A 98 -9.70 -1.91 -0.14
N ILE A 99 -9.50 -0.85 0.65
CA ILE A 99 -8.95 -0.94 1.99
C ILE A 99 -9.84 -0.19 3.00
N HIS A 100 -9.73 -0.60 4.25
CA HIS A 100 -10.22 0.17 5.38
C HIS A 100 -9.04 0.77 6.13
N LEU A 101 -9.03 2.10 6.21
CA LEU A 101 -8.16 2.82 7.14
C LEU A 101 -8.83 2.82 8.52
N HIS A 102 -8.14 2.33 9.52
CA HIS A 102 -8.55 2.42 10.93
C HIS A 102 -7.86 3.65 11.52
N VAL A 103 -8.67 4.63 11.88
CA VAL A 103 -8.20 5.96 12.33
C VAL A 103 -8.57 6.16 13.79
N GLN A 104 -7.62 6.56 14.59
CA GLN A 104 -7.77 6.93 15.99
C GLN A 104 -6.96 8.19 16.26
N ASP A 105 -7.54 9.19 16.91
CA ASP A 105 -6.91 10.49 17.18
C ASP A 105 -6.31 11.11 15.90
N ASP A 106 -7.06 11.11 14.80
CA ASP A 106 -6.69 11.57 13.45
C ASP A 106 -5.44 10.88 12.84
N ARG A 107 -5.00 9.75 13.40
CA ARG A 107 -3.90 8.95 12.87
C ARG A 107 -4.37 7.62 12.33
N VAL A 108 -3.83 7.21 11.19
CA VAL A 108 -4.02 5.85 10.67
C VAL A 108 -3.17 4.89 11.49
N VAL A 109 -3.84 4.02 12.25
CA VAL A 109 -3.18 3.08 13.17
C VAL A 109 -3.16 1.64 12.66
N LYS A 110 -4.01 1.33 11.66
CA LYS A 110 -4.09 0.00 11.03
C LYS A 110 -4.73 0.09 9.66
N VAL A 111 -4.37 -0.81 8.76
CA VAL A 111 -5.05 -1.01 7.47
C VAL A 111 -5.49 -2.45 7.33
N THR A 112 -6.73 -2.67 6.88
CA THR A 112 -7.26 -3.99 6.51
C THR A 112 -7.88 -3.95 5.12
N GLY A 113 -7.92 -5.09 4.44
CA GLY A 113 -8.63 -5.20 3.17
C GLY A 113 -10.15 -5.23 3.36
N VAL A 114 -10.89 -4.82 2.34
CA VAL A 114 -12.35 -4.89 2.29
C VAL A 114 -12.75 -6.25 1.70
N GLU A 115 -13.41 -7.10 2.48
CA GLU A 115 -13.65 -8.51 2.13
C GLU A 115 -14.63 -8.70 0.97
N ASP A 116 -15.64 -7.85 0.89
CA ASP A 116 -16.68 -7.85 -0.16
C ASP A 116 -16.27 -7.14 -1.45
N ALA A 117 -15.10 -6.52 -1.47
CA ALA A 117 -14.66 -5.73 -2.61
C ALA A 117 -13.86 -6.54 -3.64
N ILE A 118 -14.18 -6.33 -4.90
CA ILE A 118 -13.33 -6.71 -6.03
C ILE A 118 -12.34 -5.56 -6.25
N PRO A 119 -11.04 -5.80 -6.53
CA PRO A 119 -10.42 -7.06 -6.94
C PRO A 119 -9.80 -7.88 -5.80
N ASN A 120 -9.62 -7.32 -4.61
CA ASN A 120 -8.73 -7.90 -3.60
C ASN A 120 -9.42 -8.82 -2.57
N ARG A 121 -10.73 -8.77 -2.41
CA ARG A 121 -11.50 -9.63 -1.50
C ARG A 121 -10.84 -9.77 -0.12
N GLY A 122 -10.51 -8.63 0.49
CA GLY A 122 -9.85 -8.55 1.80
C GLY A 122 -8.35 -8.76 1.81
N ARG A 123 -7.74 -9.23 0.71
CA ARG A 123 -6.32 -9.54 0.64
C ARG A 123 -5.52 -8.30 0.28
N LEU A 124 -4.30 -8.21 0.83
CA LEU A 124 -3.40 -7.08 0.60
C LEU A 124 -1.95 -7.56 0.48
N CYS A 125 -1.17 -6.86 -0.32
CA CYS A 125 0.29 -6.99 -0.30
C CYS A 125 0.88 -6.22 0.89
N VAL A 126 2.18 -6.37 1.12
CA VAL A 126 2.92 -5.69 2.19
C VAL A 126 2.73 -4.17 2.17
N LYS A 127 2.72 -3.55 0.99
CA LYS A 127 2.57 -2.10 0.84
C LYS A 127 1.19 -1.64 1.27
N GLY A 128 0.13 -2.25 0.74
CA GLY A 128 -1.24 -1.88 1.06
C GLY A 128 -1.58 -2.09 2.53
N ARG A 129 -1.00 -3.13 3.18
CA ARG A 129 -1.28 -3.43 4.58
C ARG A 129 -0.44 -2.61 5.57
N PHE A 130 0.84 -2.41 5.29
CA PHE A 130 1.78 -1.85 6.27
C PHE A 130 2.44 -0.54 5.83
N GLY A 131 2.27 -0.13 4.57
CA GLY A 131 2.99 1.00 3.99
C GLY A 131 2.33 2.36 4.18
N TYR A 132 1.63 2.61 5.27
CA TYR A 132 0.90 3.86 5.51
C TYR A 132 1.65 4.90 6.35
N ASP A 133 2.90 4.63 6.74
CA ASP A 133 3.70 5.55 7.58
C ASP A 133 3.91 6.92 6.95
N PHE A 134 4.03 6.95 5.61
CA PHE A 134 4.25 8.18 4.87
C PHE A 134 3.15 9.23 5.08
N ILE A 135 1.94 8.80 5.47
CA ILE A 135 0.81 9.72 5.70
C ILE A 135 1.11 10.68 6.86
N HIS A 136 1.84 10.18 7.87
CA HIS A 136 2.15 10.91 9.10
C HIS A 136 3.66 11.15 9.27
N SER A 137 4.44 11.07 8.19
CA SER A 137 5.86 11.38 8.22
C SER A 137 6.07 12.88 8.36
N ASP A 138 6.97 13.28 9.25
CA ASP A 138 7.37 14.69 9.43
C ASP A 138 8.08 15.26 8.18
N ASP A 139 8.70 14.38 7.37
CA ASP A 139 9.34 14.75 6.10
C ASP A 139 8.34 14.94 4.95
N ARG A 140 7.05 14.66 5.18
CA ARG A 140 6.02 14.80 4.15
C ARG A 140 5.76 16.25 3.83
N LEU A 141 5.89 16.63 2.56
CA LEU A 141 5.49 17.95 2.09
C LEU A 141 3.97 18.10 2.22
N THR A 142 3.53 19.16 2.91
CA THR A 142 2.12 19.50 3.14
C THR A 142 1.66 20.67 2.30
N VAL A 143 2.60 21.41 1.73
CA VAL A 143 2.39 22.56 0.85
C VAL A 143 3.30 22.48 -0.37
N PRO A 144 2.93 23.07 -1.51
CA PRO A 144 3.82 23.19 -2.65
C PRO A 144 5.08 23.98 -2.32
N LEU A 145 6.19 23.64 -2.97
CA LEU A 145 7.46 24.35 -2.86
C LEU A 145 7.87 24.90 -4.22
N ILE A 146 8.21 26.18 -4.28
CA ILE A 146 8.77 26.84 -5.46
C ILE A 146 10.25 27.12 -5.22
N LYS A 147 11.09 26.77 -6.18
CA LYS A 147 12.54 27.04 -6.10
C LYS A 147 12.83 28.42 -6.69
N GLU A 148 13.36 29.31 -5.86
CA GLU A 148 13.80 30.65 -6.24
C GLU A 148 15.24 30.87 -5.72
N ASN A 149 16.10 31.39 -6.58
CA ASN A 149 17.49 31.71 -6.25
C ASN A 149 18.26 30.57 -5.56
N GLY A 150 17.97 29.31 -5.97
CA GLY A 150 18.63 28.11 -5.42
C GLY A 150 18.00 27.55 -4.15
N SER A 151 17.07 28.26 -3.49
CA SER A 151 16.37 27.85 -2.27
C SER A 151 14.89 27.56 -2.53
N PHE A 152 14.32 26.62 -1.77
CA PHE A 152 12.88 26.35 -1.81
C PHE A 152 12.14 27.27 -0.82
N ARG A 153 11.00 27.81 -1.26
CA ARG A 153 10.03 28.48 -0.39
C ARG A 153 8.65 27.83 -0.51
N GLU A 154 7.86 27.96 0.52
CA GLU A 154 6.45 27.54 0.51
C GLU A 154 5.63 28.42 -0.43
N ALA A 155 4.64 27.84 -1.09
CA ALA A 155 3.73 28.50 -1.99
C ALA A 155 2.30 27.96 -1.81
N SER A 156 1.29 28.74 -2.25
CA SER A 156 -0.07 28.22 -2.37
C SER A 156 -0.19 27.28 -3.56
N TRP A 157 -1.25 26.44 -3.55
CA TRP A 157 -1.56 25.60 -4.71
C TRP A 157 -1.86 26.42 -5.97
N ASP A 158 -2.58 27.54 -5.84
CA ASP A 158 -2.91 28.40 -6.97
C ASP A 158 -1.64 29.00 -7.58
N GLU A 159 -0.74 29.55 -6.77
CA GLU A 159 0.55 30.08 -7.24
C GLU A 159 1.39 29.01 -7.95
N ALA A 160 1.48 27.80 -7.36
CA ALA A 160 2.28 26.73 -7.94
C ALA A 160 1.70 26.22 -9.26
N LEU A 161 0.37 26.04 -9.34
CA LEU A 161 -0.32 25.59 -10.54
C LEU A 161 -0.28 26.65 -11.66
N ASP A 162 -0.43 27.94 -11.34
CA ASP A 162 -0.29 29.04 -12.30
C ASP A 162 1.12 29.10 -12.88
N LEU A 163 2.13 28.93 -12.03
CA LEU A 163 3.52 28.87 -12.49
C LEU A 163 3.74 27.71 -13.45
N VAL A 164 3.30 26.49 -13.08
CA VAL A 164 3.44 25.28 -13.89
C VAL A 164 2.69 25.44 -15.21
N GLY A 165 1.42 25.87 -15.17
CA GLY A 165 0.58 26.08 -16.36
C GLY A 165 1.19 27.07 -17.33
N ARG A 166 1.65 28.23 -16.83
CA ARG A 166 2.30 29.25 -17.64
C ARG A 166 3.58 28.70 -18.30
N ARG A 167 4.44 28.03 -17.54
CA ARG A 167 5.70 27.50 -18.09
C ARG A 167 5.48 26.42 -19.14
N PHE A 168 4.53 25.52 -18.93
CA PHE A 168 4.18 24.52 -19.96
C PHE A 168 3.56 25.14 -21.22
N SER A 169 2.73 26.20 -21.07
CA SER A 169 2.18 26.93 -22.20
C SER A 169 3.28 27.62 -23.02
N GLU A 170 4.20 28.33 -22.37
CA GLU A 170 5.36 28.95 -22.99
C GLU A 170 6.21 27.94 -23.78
N ILE A 171 6.51 26.78 -23.20
CA ILE A 171 7.28 25.72 -23.86
C ILE A 171 6.51 25.15 -25.07
N LYS A 172 5.21 24.93 -24.92
CA LYS A 172 4.36 24.43 -26.01
C LYS A 172 4.29 25.40 -27.18
N GLU A 173 4.16 26.71 -26.91
CA GLU A 173 4.12 27.75 -27.93
C GLU A 173 5.46 27.90 -28.66
N GLN A 174 6.58 27.78 -27.94
CA GLN A 174 7.91 27.97 -28.52
C GLN A 174 8.43 26.74 -29.27
N HIS A 175 8.13 25.53 -28.77
CA HIS A 175 8.77 24.29 -29.21
C HIS A 175 7.80 23.20 -29.64
N GLY A 176 6.49 23.43 -29.53
CA GLY A 176 5.46 22.45 -29.84
C GLY A 176 5.24 21.40 -28.74
N GLY A 177 4.13 20.68 -28.82
CA GLY A 177 3.74 19.68 -27.82
C GLY A 177 4.74 18.51 -27.69
N ASP A 178 5.37 18.12 -28.78
CA ASP A 178 6.31 16.97 -28.79
C ASP A 178 7.66 17.27 -28.12
N SER A 179 7.91 18.54 -27.73
CA SER A 179 9.05 18.90 -26.86
C SER A 179 8.86 18.45 -25.41
N MET A 180 7.65 18.04 -25.04
CA MET A 180 7.28 17.60 -23.72
C MET A 180 7.04 16.10 -23.68
N ALA A 181 7.30 15.49 -22.53
CA ALA A 181 7.01 14.09 -22.27
C ALA A 181 6.47 13.90 -20.86
N CYS A 182 5.68 12.85 -20.66
CA CYS A 182 5.16 12.43 -19.39
C CYS A 182 5.70 11.06 -19.01
N LEU A 183 6.13 10.89 -17.79
CA LEU A 183 6.45 9.60 -17.20
C LEU A 183 5.49 9.31 -16.05
N THR A 184 4.85 8.16 -16.11
CA THR A 184 3.96 7.68 -15.07
C THR A 184 4.49 6.38 -14.47
N SER A 185 3.68 5.61 -13.76
CA SER A 185 4.18 4.45 -13.04
C SER A 185 3.14 3.32 -12.95
N ALA A 186 3.63 2.08 -12.92
CA ALA A 186 2.82 0.94 -12.46
C ALA A 186 2.53 0.97 -10.95
N ARG A 187 3.16 1.90 -10.21
CA ARG A 187 3.03 2.07 -8.74
C ARG A 187 2.15 3.25 -8.35
N VAL A 188 1.26 3.66 -9.24
CA VAL A 188 0.22 4.66 -8.98
C VAL A 188 -1.14 4.06 -9.29
N SER A 189 -2.22 4.74 -8.92
CA SER A 189 -3.58 4.27 -9.22
C SER A 189 -3.91 4.36 -10.71
N ASN A 190 -4.98 3.70 -11.13
CA ASN A 190 -5.46 3.80 -12.51
C ASN A 190 -5.93 5.21 -12.85
N GLU A 191 -6.51 5.91 -11.86
CA GLU A 191 -6.97 7.28 -11.98
C GLU A 191 -5.82 8.24 -12.27
N GLU A 192 -4.70 8.10 -11.58
CA GLU A 192 -3.49 8.91 -11.80
C GLU A 192 -2.91 8.65 -13.19
N ASN A 193 -2.82 7.39 -13.63
CA ASN A 193 -2.38 7.04 -14.98
C ASN A 193 -3.30 7.63 -16.06
N TYR A 194 -4.61 7.55 -15.84
CA TYR A 194 -5.59 8.14 -16.76
C TYR A 194 -5.45 9.65 -16.87
N LEU A 195 -5.34 10.34 -15.73
CA LEU A 195 -5.18 11.80 -15.70
C LEU A 195 -3.88 12.26 -16.36
N MET A 196 -2.78 11.53 -16.17
CA MET A 196 -1.52 11.83 -16.83
C MET A 196 -1.62 11.66 -18.34
N GLN A 197 -2.28 10.61 -18.84
CA GLN A 197 -2.53 10.44 -20.28
C GLN A 197 -3.43 11.53 -20.85
N LYS A 198 -4.44 11.94 -20.09
CA LYS A 198 -5.34 13.03 -20.48
C LYS A 198 -4.59 14.36 -20.58
N LEU A 199 -3.69 14.64 -19.63
CA LEU A 199 -2.83 15.81 -19.66
C LEU A 199 -1.88 15.81 -20.85
N ALA A 200 -1.20 14.69 -21.12
CA ALA A 200 -0.28 14.58 -22.25
C ALA A 200 -0.99 14.81 -23.59
N ARG A 201 -2.10 14.11 -23.83
CA ARG A 201 -2.79 14.17 -25.13
C ARG A 201 -3.67 15.40 -25.28
N GLY A 202 -4.46 15.74 -24.27
CA GLY A 202 -5.40 16.85 -24.31
C GLY A 202 -4.76 18.21 -23.97
N GLY A 203 -3.86 18.23 -22.99
CA GLY A 203 -3.16 19.45 -22.56
C GLY A 203 -1.95 19.77 -23.42
N PHE A 204 -0.98 18.89 -23.49
CA PHE A 204 0.25 19.13 -24.24
C PHE A 204 0.11 18.89 -25.74
N GLY A 205 -0.78 17.96 -26.14
CA GLY A 205 -0.98 17.61 -27.56
C GLY A 205 0.09 16.63 -28.06
N THR A 206 0.62 15.78 -27.20
CA THR A 206 1.65 14.79 -27.54
C THR A 206 1.27 13.38 -27.11
N ASN A 207 1.85 12.37 -27.76
CA ASN A 207 1.80 10.97 -27.36
C ASN A 207 3.09 10.52 -26.62
N ASN A 208 3.97 11.44 -26.27
CA ASN A 208 5.20 11.16 -25.54
C ASN A 208 4.88 10.86 -24.06
N ILE A 209 4.28 9.71 -23.81
CA ILE A 209 3.96 9.24 -22.47
C ILE A 209 4.31 7.76 -22.33
N ASP A 210 4.99 7.44 -21.25
CA ASP A 210 5.40 6.08 -20.94
C ASP A 210 5.41 5.84 -19.42
N HIS A 211 5.72 4.63 -19.01
CA HIS A 211 5.83 4.28 -17.60
C HIS A 211 6.91 3.23 -17.33
N CYS A 212 7.30 3.08 -16.06
CA CYS A 212 8.43 2.28 -15.61
C CYS A 212 8.31 0.76 -15.84
N ALA A 213 7.12 0.22 -16.13
CA ALA A 213 6.92 -1.22 -16.34
C ALA A 213 7.04 -1.66 -17.82
N ARG A 214 7.47 -0.78 -18.71
CA ARG A 214 7.61 -1.08 -20.14
C ARG A 214 8.92 -1.76 -20.51
N LEU A 215 9.83 -1.96 -19.59
CA LEU A 215 11.12 -2.63 -19.83
C LEU A 215 10.96 -4.14 -19.87
#